data_f64b377f91a2cc9dfb1563d632469b99
#
_entry.id   f64b377f91a2cc9dfb1563d632469b99
#
_cell.length_a   1.000
_cell.length_b   1.000
_cell.length_c   1.000
_cell.angle_alpha   90.00
_cell.angle_beta   90.00
_cell.angle_gamma   90.00
#
_symmetry.space_group_name_H-M   'P 1'
#
loop_
_entity.id
_entity.type
_entity.pdbx_description
1 polymer ?
#
loop_
_entity_poly.entity_id
_entity_poly.type
_entity_poly.pdbx_seq_one_letter_code
_entity_poly.pdbx_strand_id
1 'polypeptide(L)'
;MLFGRRKVRVQKPKSVATAQPRDEAESPTAAIEPPTPDGDAPATRPEAEAERAPPPPPFVAGETLPAAEVGADLTIDCTAVAQNWRTLASRAAPADCAAVVKADAYGCGIEPITSSLAAAGCNTFFVAHIAEARRVRAAAPNAVIYVLNGIAPGSAHCFAEIDARPVIGNLGELTEWDAFRTVHSWHGGAALHFDTGMNRLGLPIEEAASLAGRVRSLPNHGIALVMSHLACADEPRHPLNQKQIRDFQEIRIMFRGVPASLANSAGIFLDSSAHFDLVRPGIALYGANPTVANVNPMRPVVELRARMLQARIVPEGSTVGYGATWTAKRVSRIAIVSIGYADGYSRPIGSSDARRGGEAVVQGRRCPIIGRVSMDLLAIDITELTKDVHRGDWVTLLGEGIGVDEMAGWARTINYDVLTRLGHRFHRVWKH
;
A
#
# COMPACT_ATOMS: atom_id res chain seq x y z
N MET A 1 49.64 25.22 28.47
CA MET A 1 49.37 24.81 29.84
C MET A 1 48.21 23.80 29.84
N LEU A 2 48.56 22.58 30.25
CA LEU A 2 47.72 21.47 30.77
C LEU A 2 46.44 21.02 30.03
N PHE A 3 46.62 19.96 29.23
CA PHE A 3 45.61 19.06 28.75
C PHE A 3 45.19 18.09 29.85
N GLY A 4 43.89 18.05 30.20
CA GLY A 4 43.29 17.05 31.06
C GLY A 4 42.61 15.94 30.23
N ARG A 5 43.24 14.77 30.13
CA ARG A 5 42.64 13.54 29.56
C ARG A 5 41.71 12.90 30.57
N ARG A 6 40.41 12.81 30.27
CA ARG A 6 39.47 11.94 31.00
C ARG A 6 39.49 10.53 30.38
N LYS A 7 39.89 9.54 31.21
CA LYS A 7 39.82 8.11 30.91
C LYS A 7 38.36 7.65 31.03
N VAL A 8 37.81 7.05 29.97
CA VAL A 8 36.55 6.32 30.00
C VAL A 8 36.85 4.91 30.50
N ARG A 9 36.14 4.51 31.54
CA ARG A 9 36.25 3.18 32.19
C ARG A 9 35.25 2.26 31.52
N VAL A 10 35.72 1.25 30.78
CA VAL A 10 34.91 0.20 30.17
C VAL A 10 34.61 -0.83 31.26
N GLN A 11 33.34 -1.05 31.57
CA GLN A 11 32.88 -2.16 32.43
C GLN A 11 32.69 -3.42 31.57
N LYS A 12 33.29 -4.53 32.04
CA LYS A 12 33.10 -5.88 31.48
C LYS A 12 31.72 -6.43 31.88
N PRO A 13 31.03 -7.18 30.99
CA PRO A 13 29.76 -7.82 31.32
C PRO A 13 29.95 -9.02 32.28
N LYS A 14 29.05 -9.15 33.24
CA LYS A 14 28.96 -10.28 34.16
C LYS A 14 28.44 -11.53 33.45
N SER A 15 29.07 -12.66 33.70
CA SER A 15 28.68 -14.01 33.26
C SER A 15 27.31 -14.41 33.80
N VAL A 16 26.45 -14.92 32.89
CA VAL A 16 25.19 -15.58 33.24
C VAL A 16 25.48 -17.05 33.58
N ALA A 17 25.06 -17.49 34.75
CA ALA A 17 25.18 -18.87 35.21
C ALA A 17 24.13 -19.75 34.50
N THR A 18 24.59 -20.86 33.97
CA THR A 18 23.81 -21.98 33.42
C THR A 18 23.05 -22.70 34.54
N ALA A 19 21.73 -22.76 34.45
CA ALA A 19 20.88 -23.61 35.29
C ALA A 19 20.71 -24.98 34.62
N GLN A 20 21.00 -26.04 35.40
CA GLN A 20 20.75 -27.43 35.01
C GLN A 20 19.26 -27.80 35.09
N PRO A 21 18.77 -28.76 34.29
CA PRO A 21 17.37 -29.21 34.31
C PRO A 21 17.10 -30.11 35.54
N ARG A 22 15.94 -29.91 36.15
CA ARG A 22 15.41 -30.77 37.22
C ARG A 22 14.62 -31.93 36.62
N ASP A 23 14.84 -33.13 37.20
CA ASP A 23 14.18 -34.37 36.87
C ASP A 23 12.65 -34.29 37.03
N GLU A 24 11.95 -34.84 36.04
CA GLU A 24 10.51 -35.09 36.07
C GLU A 24 10.23 -36.36 36.90
N ALA A 25 9.39 -36.22 37.91
CA ALA A 25 8.85 -37.33 38.68
C ALA A 25 7.63 -37.93 37.96
N GLU A 26 7.70 -39.21 37.68
CA GLU A 26 6.59 -40.02 37.18
C GLU A 26 5.41 -40.06 38.16
N SER A 27 4.19 -39.88 37.67
CA SER A 27 2.94 -40.23 38.38
C SER A 27 2.22 -41.34 37.64
N PRO A 28 1.61 -42.31 38.33
CA PRO A 28 1.16 -43.57 37.76
C PRO A 28 -0.21 -43.39 37.03
N THR A 29 -0.26 -43.98 35.87
CA THR A 29 -1.47 -44.13 35.03
C THR A 29 -2.41 -45.14 35.64
N ALA A 30 -3.60 -44.71 36.07
CA ALA A 30 -4.72 -45.59 36.40
C ALA A 30 -5.44 -46.02 35.11
N ALA A 31 -5.49 -47.32 34.86
CA ALA A 31 -6.24 -47.93 33.78
C ALA A 31 -7.75 -47.89 34.09
N ILE A 32 -8.50 -47.31 33.15
CA ILE A 32 -9.99 -47.37 33.17
C ILE A 32 -10.41 -48.43 32.15
N GLU A 33 -11.07 -49.49 32.64
CA GLU A 33 -11.70 -50.52 31.81
C GLU A 33 -12.95 -49.95 31.08
N PRO A 34 -13.23 -50.41 29.83
CA PRO A 34 -14.42 -49.96 29.11
C PRO A 34 -15.69 -50.70 29.60
N PRO A 35 -16.87 -50.07 29.63
CA PRO A 35 -18.12 -50.70 29.96
C PRO A 35 -18.64 -51.56 28.83
N THR A 36 -19.22 -52.70 29.18
CA THR A 36 -19.93 -53.67 28.31
C THR A 36 -21.20 -53.07 27.70
N PRO A 37 -21.60 -53.46 26.50
CA PRO A 37 -22.80 -52.98 25.86
C PRO A 37 -24.00 -53.84 26.22
N ASP A 38 -25.02 -53.23 26.79
CA ASP A 38 -26.37 -53.84 26.84
C ASP A 38 -27.42 -52.76 26.58
N GLY A 39 -28.33 -53.06 25.68
CA GLY A 39 -29.60 -52.37 25.59
C GLY A 39 -29.97 -51.83 24.21
N ASP A 40 -30.90 -52.51 23.57
CA ASP A 40 -31.62 -52.14 22.34
C ASP A 40 -32.05 -50.68 22.30
N ALA A 41 -31.56 -49.94 21.27
CA ALA A 41 -32.06 -48.68 20.87
C ALA A 41 -32.83 -48.80 19.54
N PRO A 42 -34.00 -48.14 19.37
CA PRO A 42 -34.81 -48.28 18.17
C PRO A 42 -34.14 -47.66 16.95
N ALA A 43 -34.29 -48.32 15.80
CA ALA A 43 -33.77 -47.95 14.51
C ALA A 43 -34.13 -46.51 14.13
N THR A 44 -33.13 -45.63 14.10
CA THR A 44 -33.20 -44.29 13.51
C THR A 44 -33.32 -44.42 12.00
N ARG A 45 -34.34 -43.78 11.41
CA ARG A 45 -34.47 -43.57 9.97
C ARG A 45 -33.22 -42.90 9.40
N PRO A 46 -32.77 -43.25 8.19
CA PRO A 46 -31.68 -42.54 7.55
C PRO A 46 -32.09 -41.08 7.31
N GLU A 47 -31.43 -40.15 7.98
CA GLU A 47 -31.47 -38.76 7.59
C GLU A 47 -30.96 -38.64 6.14
N ALA A 48 -31.82 -38.07 5.28
CA ALA A 48 -31.41 -37.73 3.92
C ALA A 48 -30.12 -36.88 3.98
N GLU A 49 -29.06 -37.41 3.45
CA GLU A 49 -27.82 -36.62 3.17
C GLU A 49 -28.24 -35.43 2.32
N ALA A 50 -28.39 -34.28 2.95
CA ALA A 50 -28.49 -33.01 2.25
C ALA A 50 -27.21 -32.91 1.43
N GLU A 51 -27.36 -32.97 0.11
CA GLU A 51 -26.29 -32.82 -0.86
C GLU A 51 -25.54 -31.54 -0.53
N ARG A 52 -24.36 -31.65 0.08
CA ARG A 52 -23.53 -30.50 0.41
C ARG A 52 -23.13 -29.85 -0.91
N ALA A 53 -23.53 -28.61 -1.10
CA ALA A 53 -23.07 -27.81 -2.22
C ALA A 53 -21.54 -27.96 -2.37
N PRO A 54 -21.02 -28.10 -3.59
CA PRO A 54 -19.59 -28.21 -3.81
C PRO A 54 -18.89 -27.02 -3.13
N PRO A 55 -17.68 -27.21 -2.57
CA PRO A 55 -16.94 -26.10 -1.98
C PRO A 55 -16.76 -25.01 -3.04
N PRO A 56 -16.85 -23.74 -2.65
CA PRO A 56 -16.64 -22.63 -3.57
C PRO A 56 -15.24 -22.76 -4.20
N PRO A 57 -15.09 -22.38 -5.49
CA PRO A 57 -13.79 -22.41 -6.15
C PRO A 57 -12.78 -21.59 -5.34
N PRO A 58 -11.47 -21.92 -5.40
CA PRO A 58 -10.45 -21.17 -4.71
C PRO A 58 -10.47 -19.72 -5.19
N PHE A 59 -10.31 -18.78 -4.26
CA PHE A 59 -10.27 -17.34 -4.52
C PHE A 59 -9.21 -17.02 -5.59
N VAL A 60 -9.63 -16.42 -6.69
CA VAL A 60 -8.75 -15.94 -7.75
C VAL A 60 -8.47 -14.45 -7.48
N ALA A 61 -7.20 -14.06 -7.42
CA ALA A 61 -6.83 -12.66 -7.21
C ALA A 61 -7.45 -11.78 -8.31
N GLY A 62 -8.27 -10.80 -7.91
CA GLY A 62 -9.03 -9.93 -8.82
C GLY A 62 -10.54 -10.17 -8.81
N GLU A 63 -11.04 -11.24 -8.20
CA GLU A 63 -12.47 -11.45 -7.98
C GLU A 63 -12.94 -10.69 -6.74
N THR A 64 -14.11 -10.05 -6.84
CA THR A 64 -14.76 -9.44 -5.69
C THR A 64 -15.54 -10.47 -4.91
N LEU A 65 -15.45 -10.43 -3.57
CA LEU A 65 -16.30 -11.25 -2.71
C LEU A 65 -17.77 -10.80 -2.82
N PRO A 66 -18.75 -11.71 -2.75
CA PRO A 66 -20.16 -11.33 -2.76
C PRO A 66 -20.51 -10.40 -1.59
N ALA A 67 -21.27 -9.35 -1.84
CA ALA A 67 -21.67 -8.37 -0.81
C ALA A 67 -22.43 -8.97 0.37
N ALA A 68 -23.10 -10.11 0.17
CA ALA A 68 -23.83 -10.81 1.22
C ALA A 68 -22.93 -11.63 2.17
N GLU A 69 -21.67 -11.89 1.76
CA GLU A 69 -20.74 -12.75 2.50
C GLU A 69 -19.73 -11.96 3.33
N VAL A 70 -19.68 -10.62 3.16
CA VAL A 70 -18.71 -9.74 3.82
C VAL A 70 -19.38 -8.61 4.59
N GLY A 71 -18.64 -8.06 5.55
CA GLY A 71 -19.14 -6.99 6.41
C GLY A 71 -18.93 -5.57 5.86
N ALA A 72 -18.15 -5.41 4.78
CA ALA A 72 -17.77 -4.10 4.31
C ALA A 72 -17.62 -4.03 2.78
N ASP A 73 -17.94 -2.87 2.21
CA ASP A 73 -17.78 -2.52 0.81
C ASP A 73 -16.60 -1.56 0.64
N LEU A 74 -15.77 -1.83 -0.36
CA LEU A 74 -14.72 -0.95 -0.84
C LEU A 74 -15.05 -0.48 -2.25
N THR A 75 -15.46 0.76 -2.40
CA THR A 75 -15.75 1.37 -3.70
C THR A 75 -14.55 2.15 -4.19
N ILE A 76 -14.14 1.92 -5.44
CA ILE A 76 -13.03 2.59 -6.12
C ILE A 76 -13.59 3.37 -7.32
N ASP A 77 -13.39 4.68 -7.35
CA ASP A 77 -13.81 5.56 -8.45
C ASP A 77 -12.72 5.67 -9.51
N CYS A 78 -12.81 4.84 -10.55
CA CYS A 78 -11.90 4.84 -11.68
C CYS A 78 -11.96 6.14 -12.50
N THR A 79 -13.13 6.78 -12.55
CA THR A 79 -13.29 8.10 -13.20
C THR A 79 -12.50 9.17 -12.46
N ALA A 80 -12.52 9.18 -11.14
CA ALA A 80 -11.72 10.08 -10.31
C ALA A 80 -10.22 9.87 -10.52
N VAL A 81 -9.76 8.61 -10.62
CA VAL A 81 -8.35 8.30 -10.95
C VAL A 81 -7.96 8.89 -12.31
N ALA A 82 -8.78 8.69 -13.35
CA ALA A 82 -8.53 9.24 -14.68
C ALA A 82 -8.51 10.78 -14.69
N GLN A 83 -9.38 11.42 -13.91
CA GLN A 83 -9.42 12.88 -13.75
C GLN A 83 -8.19 13.40 -12.99
N ASN A 84 -7.78 12.73 -11.93
CA ASN A 84 -6.55 13.04 -11.20
C ASN A 84 -5.33 12.96 -12.11
N TRP A 85 -5.24 11.90 -12.93
CA TRP A 85 -4.17 11.76 -13.91
C TRP A 85 -4.16 12.93 -14.91
N ARG A 86 -5.31 13.30 -15.49
CA ARG A 86 -5.38 14.45 -16.41
C ARG A 86 -4.97 15.77 -15.77
N THR A 87 -5.33 15.97 -14.50
CA THR A 87 -4.91 17.15 -13.72
C THR A 87 -3.39 17.18 -13.55
N LEU A 88 -2.78 16.04 -13.23
CA LEU A 88 -1.34 15.91 -13.06
C LEU A 88 -0.60 16.06 -14.40
N ALA A 89 -1.12 15.46 -15.47
CA ALA A 89 -0.56 15.58 -16.81
C ALA A 89 -0.59 17.05 -17.30
N SER A 90 -1.71 17.74 -17.11
CA SER A 90 -1.83 19.16 -17.46
C SER A 90 -0.85 20.04 -16.68
N ARG A 91 -0.65 19.72 -15.38
CA ARG A 91 0.29 20.45 -14.52
C ARG A 91 1.75 20.22 -14.91
N ALA A 92 2.08 19.00 -15.35
CA ALA A 92 3.43 18.63 -15.74
C ALA A 92 3.82 19.07 -17.16
N ALA A 93 2.85 19.44 -17.99
CA ALA A 93 3.11 19.80 -19.38
C ALA A 93 4.24 20.86 -19.52
N PRO A 94 5.16 20.72 -20.50
CA PRO A 94 5.12 19.79 -21.63
C PRO A 94 5.65 18.38 -21.37
N ALA A 95 6.04 18.04 -20.11
CA ALA A 95 6.51 16.70 -19.78
C ALA A 95 5.35 15.67 -19.90
N ASP A 96 5.69 14.46 -20.33
CA ASP A 96 4.77 13.33 -20.33
C ASP A 96 4.42 12.92 -18.90
N CYS A 97 3.25 12.34 -18.71
CA CYS A 97 2.77 11.86 -17.41
C CYS A 97 2.53 10.35 -17.44
N ALA A 98 3.37 9.61 -16.76
CA ALA A 98 3.18 8.19 -16.51
C ALA A 98 2.18 7.93 -15.38
N ALA A 99 1.96 6.67 -15.04
CA ALA A 99 1.21 6.26 -13.85
C ALA A 99 1.96 5.18 -13.08
N VAL A 100 2.07 5.32 -11.75
CA VAL A 100 2.64 4.30 -10.87
C VAL A 100 1.48 3.48 -10.30
N VAL A 101 1.40 2.20 -10.73
CA VAL A 101 0.31 1.28 -10.38
C VAL A 101 0.79 0.03 -9.60
N LYS A 102 1.96 0.13 -8.96
CA LYS A 102 2.50 -0.93 -8.09
C LYS A 102 1.63 -1.18 -6.86
N ALA A 103 1.89 -2.28 -6.14
CA ALA A 103 1.15 -2.71 -4.96
C ALA A 103 -0.35 -2.81 -5.24
N ASP A 104 -0.71 -3.52 -6.32
CA ASP A 104 -2.08 -3.66 -6.80
C ASP A 104 -2.79 -2.32 -7.01
N ALA A 105 -2.11 -1.38 -7.71
CA ALA A 105 -2.56 0.01 -7.86
C ALA A 105 -2.87 0.67 -6.49
N TYR A 106 -1.91 0.59 -5.57
CA TYR A 106 -2.04 1.07 -4.18
C TYR A 106 -3.25 0.46 -3.45
N GLY A 107 -3.53 -0.82 -3.71
CA GLY A 107 -4.66 -1.54 -3.13
C GLY A 107 -6.00 -1.31 -3.84
N CYS A 108 -6.02 -0.54 -4.94
CA CYS A 108 -7.25 -0.21 -5.68
C CYS A 108 -7.61 -1.20 -6.80
N GLY A 109 -6.74 -2.19 -7.09
CA GLY A 109 -6.93 -3.15 -8.18
C GLY A 109 -6.25 -2.72 -9.48
N ILE A 110 -5.19 -3.44 -9.86
CA ILE A 110 -4.28 -3.00 -10.93
C ILE A 110 -4.96 -3.01 -12.31
N GLU A 111 -5.80 -4.00 -12.62
CA GLU A 111 -6.45 -4.14 -13.92
C GLU A 111 -7.46 -3.01 -14.19
N PRO A 112 -8.47 -2.75 -13.34
CA PRO A 112 -9.47 -1.71 -13.61
C PRO A 112 -8.84 -0.31 -13.61
N ILE A 113 -7.87 -0.05 -12.73
CA ILE A 113 -7.13 1.22 -12.67
C ILE A 113 -6.29 1.41 -13.93
N THR A 114 -5.53 0.40 -14.36
CA THR A 114 -4.70 0.47 -15.57
C THR A 114 -5.56 0.70 -16.81
N SER A 115 -6.67 -0.04 -16.96
CA SER A 115 -7.59 0.13 -18.09
C SER A 115 -8.19 1.54 -18.13
N SER A 116 -8.61 2.08 -17.00
CA SER A 116 -9.16 3.45 -16.90
C SER A 116 -8.12 4.52 -17.25
N LEU A 117 -6.89 4.37 -16.76
CA LEU A 117 -5.79 5.29 -17.06
C LEU A 117 -5.38 5.21 -18.55
N ALA A 118 -5.31 4.01 -19.12
CA ALA A 118 -5.02 3.83 -20.55
C ALA A 118 -6.10 4.47 -21.44
N ALA A 119 -7.38 4.29 -21.09
CA ALA A 119 -8.49 4.95 -21.77
C ALA A 119 -8.45 6.49 -21.63
N ALA A 120 -7.87 7.00 -20.53
CA ALA A 120 -7.66 8.43 -20.33
C ALA A 120 -6.49 9.01 -21.14
N GLY A 121 -5.65 8.16 -21.76
CA GLY A 121 -4.48 8.53 -22.56
C GLY A 121 -3.12 8.24 -21.93
N CYS A 122 -3.08 7.64 -20.74
CA CYS A 122 -1.82 7.21 -20.13
C CYS A 122 -1.24 6.00 -20.89
N ASN A 123 -0.03 6.13 -21.39
CA ASN A 123 0.64 5.09 -22.18
C ASN A 123 1.89 4.51 -21.49
N THR A 124 2.28 5.03 -20.33
CA THR A 124 3.49 4.62 -19.60
C THR A 124 3.15 4.29 -18.16
N PHE A 125 3.49 3.09 -17.72
CA PHE A 125 3.20 2.60 -16.38
C PHE A 125 4.46 2.15 -15.65
N PHE A 126 4.49 2.36 -14.33
CA PHE A 126 5.54 1.91 -13.45
C PHE A 126 4.97 0.96 -12.39
N VAL A 127 5.59 -0.20 -12.24
CA VAL A 127 5.27 -1.22 -11.24
C VAL A 127 6.51 -1.59 -10.44
N ALA A 128 6.35 -2.32 -9.32
CA ALA A 128 7.49 -2.77 -8.53
C ALA A 128 8.08 -4.07 -9.08
N HIS A 129 7.24 -5.01 -9.46
CA HIS A 129 7.62 -6.38 -9.82
C HIS A 129 7.10 -6.81 -11.18
N ILE A 130 7.80 -7.80 -11.79
CA ILE A 130 7.43 -8.34 -13.09
C ILE A 130 6.02 -8.98 -13.09
N ALA A 131 5.59 -9.57 -11.98
CA ALA A 131 4.25 -10.12 -11.84
C ALA A 131 3.16 -9.06 -11.99
N GLU A 132 3.38 -7.85 -11.46
CA GLU A 132 2.48 -6.71 -11.65
C GLU A 132 2.53 -6.22 -13.11
N ALA A 133 3.72 -6.23 -13.73
CA ALA A 133 3.87 -5.86 -15.15
C ALA A 133 3.05 -6.76 -16.08
N ARG A 134 2.94 -8.07 -15.79
CA ARG A 134 2.08 -9.00 -16.54
C ARG A 134 0.61 -8.57 -16.46
N ARG A 135 0.14 -8.16 -15.29
CA ARG A 135 -1.23 -7.68 -15.08
C ARG A 135 -1.48 -6.36 -15.82
N VAL A 136 -0.51 -5.43 -15.79
CA VAL A 136 -0.57 -4.18 -16.59
C VAL A 136 -0.62 -4.48 -18.08
N ARG A 137 0.23 -5.39 -18.57
CA ARG A 137 0.26 -5.77 -19.99
C ARG A 137 -1.08 -6.35 -20.46
N ALA A 138 -1.73 -7.16 -19.62
CA ALA A 138 -3.06 -7.72 -19.92
C ALA A 138 -4.13 -6.59 -20.00
N ALA A 139 -4.07 -5.61 -19.12
CA ALA A 139 -5.03 -4.49 -19.05
C ALA A 139 -4.75 -3.36 -20.07
N ALA A 140 -3.49 -3.17 -20.48
CA ALA A 140 -3.04 -2.16 -21.44
C ALA A 140 -1.99 -2.76 -22.41
N PRO A 141 -2.41 -3.46 -23.47
CA PRO A 141 -1.52 -4.26 -24.32
C PRO A 141 -0.40 -3.47 -25.01
N ASN A 142 -0.60 -2.18 -25.28
CA ASN A 142 0.35 -1.33 -26.01
C ASN A 142 1.16 -0.41 -25.10
N ALA A 143 1.01 -0.51 -23.77
CA ALA A 143 1.66 0.38 -22.83
C ALA A 143 3.18 0.14 -22.74
N VAL A 144 3.93 1.19 -22.46
CA VAL A 144 5.31 1.10 -21.99
C VAL A 144 5.29 0.79 -20.49
N ILE A 145 5.96 -0.28 -20.09
CA ILE A 145 5.94 -0.75 -18.69
C ILE A 145 7.34 -0.79 -18.13
N TYR A 146 7.59 -0.05 -17.04
CA TYR A 146 8.85 -0.07 -16.30
C TYR A 146 8.69 -0.82 -14.97
N VAL A 147 9.66 -1.69 -14.65
CA VAL A 147 9.72 -2.45 -13.39
C VAL A 147 10.80 -1.86 -12.49
N LEU A 148 10.37 -1.24 -11.37
CA LEU A 148 11.21 -0.40 -10.52
C LEU A 148 12.26 -1.18 -9.70
N ASN A 149 12.01 -2.43 -9.37
CA ASN A 149 12.89 -3.23 -8.52
C ASN A 149 14.01 -3.94 -9.31
N GLY A 150 14.28 -3.51 -10.55
CA GLY A 150 15.37 -4.04 -11.35
C GLY A 150 15.15 -5.47 -11.85
N ILE A 151 16.24 -6.18 -12.06
CA ILE A 151 16.27 -7.55 -12.60
C ILE A 151 16.70 -8.50 -11.47
N ALA A 152 15.83 -9.42 -11.07
CA ALA A 152 16.26 -10.51 -10.21
C ALA A 152 17.21 -11.45 -10.99
N PRO A 153 18.25 -12.00 -10.36
CA PRO A 153 19.23 -12.84 -11.06
C PRO A 153 18.56 -13.95 -11.90
N GLY A 154 18.88 -14.04 -13.16
CA GLY A 154 18.34 -15.03 -14.11
C GLY A 154 16.94 -14.72 -14.65
N SER A 155 16.32 -13.58 -14.31
CA SER A 155 14.95 -13.26 -14.72
C SER A 155 14.82 -12.36 -15.94
N ALA A 156 15.91 -12.02 -16.63
CA ALA A 156 15.89 -11.13 -17.79
C ALA A 156 14.92 -11.58 -18.91
N HIS A 157 14.76 -12.89 -19.12
CA HIS A 157 13.81 -13.45 -20.09
C HIS A 157 12.35 -13.08 -19.81
N CYS A 158 11.96 -12.96 -18.53
CA CYS A 158 10.60 -12.58 -18.14
C CYS A 158 10.21 -11.18 -18.64
N PHE A 159 11.19 -10.28 -18.80
CA PHE A 159 10.94 -8.95 -19.35
C PHE A 159 10.65 -9.00 -20.85
N ALA A 160 11.39 -9.85 -21.58
CA ALA A 160 11.18 -10.02 -23.01
C ALA A 160 9.81 -10.64 -23.33
N GLU A 161 9.35 -11.61 -22.53
CA GLU A 161 8.05 -12.28 -22.70
C GLU A 161 6.86 -11.30 -22.72
N ILE A 162 6.96 -10.19 -22.02
CA ILE A 162 5.87 -9.23 -21.90
C ILE A 162 6.26 -7.81 -22.36
N ASP A 163 7.39 -7.66 -23.04
CA ASP A 163 7.93 -6.38 -23.50
C ASP A 163 7.96 -5.32 -22.37
N ALA A 164 8.45 -5.70 -21.19
CA ALA A 164 8.66 -4.79 -20.07
C ALA A 164 10.10 -4.30 -20.02
N ARG A 165 10.32 -3.15 -19.39
CA ARG A 165 11.61 -2.47 -19.28
C ARG A 165 12.10 -2.50 -17.83
N PRO A 166 13.27 -3.08 -17.53
CA PRO A 166 13.84 -3.00 -16.20
C PRO A 166 14.32 -1.58 -15.89
N VAL A 167 14.20 -1.19 -14.63
CA VAL A 167 14.88 -0.01 -14.06
C VAL A 167 16.16 -0.49 -13.41
N ILE A 168 17.28 -0.28 -14.08
CA ILE A 168 18.59 -0.78 -13.71
C ILE A 168 19.23 0.17 -12.69
N GLY A 169 19.54 -0.33 -11.51
CA GLY A 169 20.08 0.41 -10.39
C GLY A 169 21.53 0.07 -10.02
N ASN A 170 22.16 -0.89 -10.71
CA ASN A 170 23.55 -1.25 -10.47
C ASN A 170 24.20 -1.86 -11.72
N LEU A 171 25.55 -1.93 -11.74
CA LEU A 171 26.30 -2.43 -12.90
C LEU A 171 26.11 -3.94 -13.13
N GLY A 172 25.82 -4.71 -12.08
CA GLY A 172 25.53 -6.14 -12.21
C GLY A 172 24.26 -6.39 -13.02
N GLU A 173 23.17 -5.69 -12.71
CA GLU A 173 21.93 -5.72 -13.49
C GLU A 173 22.13 -5.26 -14.93
N LEU A 174 22.93 -4.22 -15.15
CA LEU A 174 23.27 -3.72 -16.49
C LEU A 174 24.01 -4.79 -17.29
N THR A 175 24.99 -5.44 -16.68
CA THR A 175 25.78 -6.50 -17.31
C THR A 175 24.89 -7.71 -17.69
N GLU A 176 24.01 -8.13 -16.80
CA GLU A 176 23.06 -9.22 -17.05
C GLU A 176 22.09 -8.86 -18.20
N TRP A 177 21.55 -7.64 -18.19
CA TRP A 177 20.63 -7.16 -19.23
C TRP A 177 21.30 -7.09 -20.60
N ASP A 178 22.54 -6.59 -20.66
CA ASP A 178 23.29 -6.51 -21.91
C ASP A 178 23.65 -7.90 -22.46
N ALA A 179 24.07 -8.82 -21.60
CA ALA A 179 24.34 -10.20 -21.99
C ALA A 179 23.09 -10.86 -22.55
N PHE A 180 21.95 -10.72 -21.87
CA PHE A 180 20.66 -11.24 -22.33
C PHE A 180 20.28 -10.66 -23.69
N ARG A 181 20.33 -9.34 -23.86
CA ARG A 181 19.99 -8.66 -25.12
C ARG A 181 20.88 -9.11 -26.27
N THR A 182 22.18 -9.30 -26.01
CA THR A 182 23.14 -9.75 -27.01
C THR A 182 22.87 -11.19 -27.45
N VAL A 183 22.70 -12.09 -26.49
CA VAL A 183 22.49 -13.53 -26.76
C VAL A 183 21.17 -13.77 -27.49
N HIS A 184 20.11 -13.04 -27.12
CA HIS A 184 18.76 -13.25 -27.67
C HIS A 184 18.39 -12.26 -28.78
N SER A 185 19.31 -11.40 -29.22
CA SER A 185 19.02 -10.30 -30.18
C SER A 185 17.80 -9.45 -29.76
N TRP A 186 17.64 -9.25 -28.46
CA TRP A 186 16.49 -8.53 -27.89
C TRP A 186 16.72 -7.02 -27.94
N HIS A 187 15.77 -6.29 -28.52
CA HIS A 187 15.88 -4.83 -28.70
C HIS A 187 15.09 -4.01 -27.67
N GLY A 188 14.49 -4.65 -26.68
CA GLY A 188 13.74 -3.94 -25.62
C GLY A 188 14.62 -2.98 -24.83
N GLY A 189 14.00 -1.88 -24.39
CA GLY A 189 14.66 -0.82 -23.66
C GLY A 189 14.79 -1.11 -22.16
N ALA A 190 15.62 -0.30 -21.48
CA ALA A 190 15.75 -0.24 -20.03
C ALA A 190 15.81 1.21 -19.56
N ALA A 191 15.57 1.46 -18.27
CA ALA A 191 15.90 2.73 -17.63
C ALA A 191 17.17 2.59 -16.79
N LEU A 192 18.02 3.64 -16.79
CA LEU A 192 19.10 3.77 -15.81
C LEU A 192 18.60 4.64 -14.65
N HIS A 193 18.69 4.12 -13.44
CA HIS A 193 18.35 4.85 -12.22
C HIS A 193 19.64 5.31 -11.53
N PHE A 194 19.80 6.61 -11.34
CA PHE A 194 20.93 7.21 -10.59
C PHE A 194 20.45 7.66 -9.22
N ASP A 195 21.26 7.42 -8.19
CA ASP A 195 21.01 7.93 -6.85
C ASP A 195 21.56 9.35 -6.71
N THR A 196 20.66 10.32 -6.57
CA THR A 196 21.00 11.72 -6.36
C THR A 196 20.87 12.16 -4.90
N GLY A 197 20.74 11.20 -3.96
CA GLY A 197 20.74 11.49 -2.53
C GLY A 197 19.61 10.84 -1.72
N MET A 198 18.88 9.88 -2.28
CA MET A 198 17.91 9.08 -1.51
C MET A 198 18.58 7.90 -0.78
N ASN A 199 19.72 7.43 -1.28
CA ASN A 199 20.54 6.34 -0.73
C ASN A 199 19.73 5.03 -0.53
N ARG A 200 18.90 4.69 -1.52
CA ARG A 200 18.07 3.47 -1.49
C ARG A 200 18.40 2.50 -2.61
N LEU A 201 18.26 2.94 -3.84
CA LEU A 201 18.60 2.24 -5.07
C LEU A 201 19.18 3.25 -6.05
N GLY A 202 19.96 2.79 -7.01
CA GLY A 202 20.49 3.60 -8.09
C GLY A 202 22.01 3.50 -8.24
N LEU A 203 22.46 3.72 -9.46
CA LEU A 203 23.87 3.85 -9.80
C LEU A 203 24.45 5.10 -9.13
N PRO A 204 25.70 5.06 -8.65
CA PRO A 204 26.41 6.24 -8.18
C PRO A 204 26.51 7.30 -9.29
N ILE A 205 26.48 8.60 -8.92
CA ILE A 205 26.58 9.69 -9.89
C ILE A 205 27.91 9.64 -10.66
N GLU A 206 28.96 9.15 -10.03
CA GLU A 206 30.31 9.00 -10.59
C GLU A 206 30.34 8.09 -11.82
N GLU A 207 29.42 7.14 -11.91
CA GLU A 207 29.27 6.23 -13.05
C GLU A 207 28.59 6.91 -14.27
N ALA A 208 27.95 8.06 -14.08
CA ALA A 208 27.13 8.69 -15.12
C ALA A 208 27.94 9.03 -16.38
N ALA A 209 29.16 9.56 -16.24
CA ALA A 209 30.01 9.95 -17.36
C ALA A 209 30.45 8.74 -18.21
N SER A 210 30.85 7.65 -17.56
CA SER A 210 31.24 6.38 -18.20
C SER A 210 30.05 5.79 -18.97
N LEU A 211 28.89 5.67 -18.32
CA LEU A 211 27.67 5.12 -18.92
C LEU A 211 27.14 6.00 -20.07
N ALA A 212 27.20 7.31 -19.95
CA ALA A 212 26.86 8.23 -21.02
C ALA A 212 27.81 8.09 -22.23
N GLY A 213 29.12 7.88 -21.98
CA GLY A 213 30.10 7.55 -23.01
C GLY A 213 29.70 6.28 -23.77
N ARG A 214 29.33 5.23 -23.06
CA ARG A 214 28.86 3.98 -23.62
C ARG A 214 27.59 4.17 -24.46
N VAL A 215 26.58 4.90 -23.97
CA VAL A 215 25.34 5.20 -24.70
C VAL A 215 25.63 5.91 -26.02
N ARG A 216 26.55 6.86 -26.02
CA ARG A 216 26.94 7.57 -27.26
C ARG A 216 27.68 6.69 -28.27
N SER A 217 28.44 5.69 -27.81
CA SER A 217 29.28 4.84 -28.68
C SER A 217 28.53 3.67 -29.28
N LEU A 218 27.39 3.27 -28.72
CA LEU A 218 26.64 2.10 -29.13
C LEU A 218 25.29 2.49 -29.77
N PRO A 219 25.09 2.29 -31.07
CA PRO A 219 23.81 2.64 -31.74
C PRO A 219 22.59 1.98 -31.11
N ASN A 220 22.76 0.75 -30.61
CA ASN A 220 21.69 -0.06 -29.99
C ASN A 220 21.92 -0.22 -28.48
N HIS A 221 22.25 0.87 -27.78
CA HIS A 221 22.57 0.83 -26.35
C HIS A 221 21.41 0.34 -25.46
N GLY A 222 20.14 0.42 -25.95
CA GLY A 222 18.96 -0.07 -25.23
C GLY A 222 18.55 0.71 -23.99
N ILE A 223 19.07 1.93 -23.82
CA ILE A 223 18.64 2.81 -22.71
C ILE A 223 17.55 3.74 -23.23
N ALA A 224 16.34 3.58 -22.70
CA ALA A 224 15.16 4.32 -23.12
C ALA A 224 14.76 5.45 -22.15
N LEU A 225 15.36 5.49 -20.96
CA LEU A 225 15.08 6.48 -19.93
C LEU A 225 16.27 6.59 -18.97
N VAL A 226 16.60 7.80 -18.53
CA VAL A 226 17.39 8.01 -17.32
C VAL A 226 16.50 8.56 -16.22
N MET A 227 16.67 8.11 -14.98
CA MET A 227 15.81 8.54 -13.90
C MET A 227 16.53 8.64 -12.56
N SER A 228 15.92 9.42 -11.66
CA SER A 228 16.22 9.43 -10.23
C SER A 228 14.93 9.53 -9.42
N HIS A 229 15.03 9.71 -8.10
CA HIS A 229 13.87 9.81 -7.24
C HIS A 229 14.06 10.84 -6.12
N LEU A 230 13.11 11.78 -5.98
CA LEU A 230 13.12 12.78 -4.94
C LEU A 230 12.81 12.16 -3.57
N ALA A 231 13.62 12.49 -2.57
CA ALA A 231 13.47 11.96 -1.23
C ALA A 231 12.52 12.77 -0.34
N CYS A 232 12.44 14.10 -0.55
CA CYS A 232 11.76 15.04 0.34
C CYS A 232 10.80 15.99 -0.42
N ALA A 233 10.25 15.56 -1.55
CA ALA A 233 9.40 16.43 -2.38
C ALA A 233 8.05 16.76 -1.71
N ASP A 234 7.59 15.98 -0.76
CA ASP A 234 6.43 16.24 0.10
C ASP A 234 6.63 17.44 1.03
N GLU A 235 7.88 17.78 1.33
CA GLU A 235 8.30 19.01 2.00
C GLU A 235 8.93 19.99 0.98
N PRO A 236 8.17 20.89 0.31
CA PRO A 236 8.66 21.66 -0.83
C PRO A 236 9.89 22.53 -0.54
N ARG A 237 10.08 22.94 0.72
CA ARG A 237 11.21 23.81 1.13
C ARG A 237 12.44 23.03 1.58
N HIS A 238 12.39 21.68 1.59
CA HIS A 238 13.53 20.87 2.03
C HIS A 238 14.73 21.08 1.08
N PRO A 239 15.94 21.41 1.61
CA PRO A 239 17.10 21.79 0.77
C PRO A 239 17.58 20.65 -0.14
N LEU A 240 17.33 19.39 0.22
CA LEU A 240 17.69 18.23 -0.59
C LEU A 240 16.97 18.22 -1.95
N ASN A 241 15.77 18.78 -2.05
CA ASN A 241 15.06 18.86 -3.33
C ASN A 241 15.87 19.61 -4.39
N GLN A 242 16.37 20.79 -4.06
CA GLN A 242 17.17 21.59 -4.98
C GLN A 242 18.53 20.94 -5.29
N LYS A 243 19.13 20.24 -4.31
CA LYS A 243 20.36 19.48 -4.56
C LYS A 243 20.09 18.36 -5.57
N GLN A 244 19.08 17.54 -5.35
CA GLN A 244 18.73 16.41 -6.23
C GLN A 244 18.38 16.89 -7.67
N ILE A 245 17.65 18.00 -7.80
CA ILE A 245 17.33 18.58 -9.11
C ILE A 245 18.61 18.99 -9.84
N ARG A 246 19.55 19.69 -9.18
CA ARG A 246 20.83 20.10 -9.82
C ARG A 246 21.67 18.89 -10.21
N ASP A 247 21.86 17.94 -9.31
CA ASP A 247 22.66 16.74 -9.57
C ASP A 247 22.07 15.94 -10.74
N PHE A 248 20.73 15.82 -10.80
CA PHE A 248 20.07 15.13 -11.89
C PHE A 248 20.11 15.92 -13.21
N GLN A 249 20.12 17.25 -13.16
CA GLN A 249 20.33 18.09 -14.34
C GLN A 249 21.70 17.85 -14.99
N GLU A 250 22.75 17.66 -14.19
CA GLU A 250 24.07 17.30 -14.70
C GLU A 250 24.05 15.93 -15.40
N ILE A 251 23.39 14.93 -14.81
CA ILE A 251 23.19 13.62 -15.45
C ILE A 251 22.45 13.78 -16.77
N ARG A 252 21.34 14.54 -16.80
CA ARG A 252 20.54 14.78 -18.01
C ARG A 252 21.37 15.37 -19.15
N ILE A 253 22.28 16.27 -18.86
CA ILE A 253 23.20 16.88 -19.85
C ILE A 253 24.14 15.83 -20.46
N MET A 254 24.60 14.86 -19.66
CA MET A 254 25.49 13.78 -20.14
C MET A 254 24.75 12.80 -21.08
N PHE A 255 23.44 12.54 -20.82
CA PHE A 255 22.60 11.61 -21.59
C PHE A 255 21.72 12.30 -22.63
N ARG A 256 22.31 13.21 -23.43
CA ARG A 256 21.55 13.93 -24.49
C ARG A 256 20.87 12.95 -25.44
N GLY A 257 19.59 13.20 -25.71
CA GLY A 257 18.77 12.35 -26.59
C GLY A 257 18.07 11.17 -25.89
N VAL A 258 18.38 10.91 -24.61
CA VAL A 258 17.62 9.96 -23.79
C VAL A 258 16.67 10.74 -22.89
N PRO A 259 15.36 10.42 -22.87
CA PRO A 259 14.40 11.06 -21.96
C PRO A 259 14.83 10.93 -20.48
N ALA A 260 14.45 11.91 -19.66
CA ALA A 260 14.81 11.99 -18.26
C ALA A 260 13.57 12.10 -17.35
N SER A 261 13.63 11.52 -16.15
CA SER A 261 12.50 11.48 -15.22
C SER A 261 12.97 11.60 -13.77
N LEU A 262 12.45 12.61 -13.04
CA LEU A 262 12.77 12.82 -11.63
C LEU A 262 11.50 12.86 -10.75
N ALA A 263 10.50 13.68 -11.10
CA ALA A 263 9.36 13.98 -10.27
C ALA A 263 8.48 12.76 -10.00
N ASN A 264 8.22 12.51 -8.71
CA ASN A 264 7.12 11.68 -8.19
C ASN A 264 5.84 12.54 -8.02
N SER A 265 4.80 12.04 -7.34
CA SER A 265 3.57 12.80 -7.10
C SER A 265 3.83 14.19 -6.50
N ALA A 266 4.63 14.28 -5.45
CA ALA A 266 4.96 15.53 -4.78
C ALA A 266 5.86 16.42 -5.64
N GLY A 267 6.80 15.82 -6.38
CA GLY A 267 7.69 16.53 -7.30
C GLY A 267 6.98 17.29 -8.41
N ILE A 268 5.76 16.87 -8.81
CA ILE A 268 4.93 17.59 -9.77
C ILE A 268 4.45 18.95 -9.22
N PHE A 269 4.40 19.09 -7.90
CA PHE A 269 3.99 20.32 -7.22
C PHE A 269 5.16 21.21 -6.81
N LEU A 270 6.39 20.80 -7.08
CA LEU A 270 7.58 21.64 -7.02
C LEU A 270 7.66 22.55 -8.25
N ASP A 271 8.80 23.20 -8.43
CA ASP A 271 9.10 23.96 -9.64
C ASP A 271 9.19 23.04 -10.87
N SER A 272 8.85 23.56 -12.05
CA SER A 272 8.87 22.82 -13.31
C SER A 272 10.26 22.25 -13.68
N SER A 273 11.33 22.75 -13.11
CA SER A 273 12.69 22.20 -13.26
C SER A 273 12.82 20.74 -12.77
N ALA A 274 11.86 20.27 -11.93
CA ALA A 274 11.82 18.88 -11.47
C ALA A 274 11.13 17.92 -12.45
N HIS A 275 10.35 18.42 -13.43
CA HIS A 275 9.52 17.58 -14.31
C HIS A 275 10.34 16.80 -15.33
N PHE A 276 11.36 17.43 -15.93
CA PHE A 276 12.14 16.91 -17.06
C PHE A 276 11.23 16.48 -18.24
N ASP A 277 11.44 15.26 -18.78
CA ASP A 277 10.67 14.76 -19.92
C ASP A 277 9.48 13.89 -19.52
N LEU A 278 9.50 13.28 -18.30
CA LEU A 278 8.48 12.34 -17.82
C LEU A 278 8.29 12.46 -16.30
N VAL A 279 7.05 12.65 -15.85
CA VAL A 279 6.70 12.60 -14.42
C VAL A 279 6.03 11.27 -14.06
N ARG A 280 6.17 10.84 -12.80
CA ARG A 280 5.73 9.53 -12.32
C ARG A 280 4.84 9.64 -11.08
N PRO A 281 3.62 10.18 -11.20
CA PRO A 281 2.68 10.22 -10.09
C PRO A 281 2.25 8.81 -9.66
N GLY A 282 2.13 8.63 -8.35
CA GLY A 282 1.56 7.45 -7.71
C GLY A 282 0.42 7.88 -6.80
N ILE A 283 0.71 8.24 -5.56
CA ILE A 283 -0.28 8.49 -4.50
C ILE A 283 -1.34 9.54 -4.88
N ALA A 284 -0.95 10.58 -5.64
CA ALA A 284 -1.87 11.62 -6.10
C ALA A 284 -2.95 11.08 -7.05
N LEU A 285 -2.67 10.02 -7.82
CA LEU A 285 -3.67 9.37 -8.67
C LEU A 285 -4.84 8.83 -7.85
N TYR A 286 -4.54 8.35 -6.64
CA TYR A 286 -5.49 7.69 -5.73
C TYR A 286 -6.16 8.67 -4.75
N GLY A 287 -6.06 9.97 -4.99
CA GLY A 287 -6.80 11.00 -4.28
C GLY A 287 -6.18 11.48 -2.98
N ALA A 288 -5.00 10.98 -2.59
CA ALA A 288 -4.30 11.45 -1.42
C ALA A 288 -3.49 12.72 -1.70
N ASN A 289 -3.29 13.55 -0.67
CA ASN A 289 -2.49 14.76 -0.80
C ASN A 289 -1.00 14.40 -0.98
N PRO A 290 -0.38 14.80 -2.10
CA PRO A 290 1.03 14.52 -2.33
C PRO A 290 1.97 15.43 -1.52
N THR A 291 1.48 16.54 -0.94
CA THR A 291 2.28 17.52 -0.20
C THR A 291 1.64 17.86 1.14
N VAL A 292 2.46 18.09 2.16
CA VAL A 292 1.96 18.47 3.50
C VAL A 292 1.57 19.95 3.59
N ALA A 293 1.97 20.78 2.62
CA ALA A 293 1.88 22.26 2.72
C ALA A 293 0.64 22.86 2.05
N ASN A 294 -0.10 22.14 1.21
CA ASN A 294 -1.15 22.67 0.36
C ASN A 294 -2.48 21.95 0.57
N VAL A 295 -3.57 22.62 0.22
CA VAL A 295 -4.88 21.95 0.09
C VAL A 295 -4.77 20.87 -0.99
N ASN A 296 -5.30 19.69 -0.71
CA ASN A 296 -5.29 18.57 -1.64
C ASN A 296 -6.08 18.91 -2.93
N PRO A 297 -5.44 18.98 -4.10
CA PRO A 297 -6.14 19.28 -5.35
C PRO A 297 -6.74 18.02 -6.01
N MET A 298 -6.49 16.83 -5.44
CA MET A 298 -6.94 15.56 -6.02
C MET A 298 -8.35 15.21 -5.58
N ARG A 299 -9.10 14.57 -6.46
CA ARG A 299 -10.41 14.01 -6.15
C ARG A 299 -10.27 12.75 -5.31
N PRO A 300 -11.11 12.55 -4.28
CA PRO A 300 -11.17 11.28 -3.56
C PRO A 300 -11.48 10.12 -4.52
N VAL A 301 -10.82 8.98 -4.30
CA VAL A 301 -10.94 7.79 -5.14
C VAL A 301 -11.57 6.63 -4.40
N VAL A 302 -11.32 6.51 -3.10
CA VAL A 302 -11.68 5.33 -2.31
C VAL A 302 -12.75 5.68 -1.30
N GLU A 303 -13.82 4.89 -1.26
CA GLU A 303 -14.84 4.90 -0.22
C GLU A 303 -14.88 3.52 0.47
N LEU A 304 -14.79 3.52 1.80
CA LEU A 304 -14.89 2.34 2.64
C LEU A 304 -16.10 2.48 3.56
N ARG A 305 -17.07 1.56 3.42
CA ARG A 305 -18.24 1.47 4.28
C ARG A 305 -18.34 0.10 4.89
N ALA A 306 -18.78 0.03 6.14
CA ALA A 306 -18.99 -1.23 6.83
C ALA A 306 -20.40 -1.33 7.45
N ARG A 307 -20.89 -2.55 7.62
CA ARG A 307 -22.21 -2.83 8.18
C ARG A 307 -22.21 -2.72 9.69
N MET A 308 -23.21 -2.04 10.24
CA MET A 308 -23.53 -2.09 11.66
C MET A 308 -24.10 -3.46 12.00
N LEU A 309 -23.51 -4.15 12.97
CA LEU A 309 -23.99 -5.45 13.44
C LEU A 309 -24.98 -5.32 14.58
N GLN A 310 -24.74 -4.35 15.47
CA GLN A 310 -25.54 -4.15 16.66
C GLN A 310 -25.42 -2.71 17.16
N ALA A 311 -26.51 -2.11 17.62
CA ALA A 311 -26.52 -0.94 18.50
C ALA A 311 -26.92 -1.38 19.92
N ARG A 312 -26.24 -0.85 20.93
CA ARG A 312 -26.49 -1.21 22.33
C ARG A 312 -26.27 -0.02 23.29
N ILE A 313 -26.93 -0.07 24.43
CA ILE A 313 -26.71 0.87 25.52
C ILE A 313 -25.60 0.34 26.42
N VAL A 314 -24.68 1.22 26.79
CA VAL A 314 -23.58 0.94 27.73
C VAL A 314 -23.74 1.91 28.90
N PRO A 315 -23.85 1.40 30.14
CA PRO A 315 -23.96 2.23 31.35
C PRO A 315 -22.71 3.09 31.58
N GLU A 316 -22.88 4.19 32.28
CA GLU A 316 -21.76 5.01 32.76
C GLU A 316 -20.79 4.15 33.60
N GLY A 317 -19.50 4.41 33.48
CA GLY A 317 -18.42 3.68 34.14
C GLY A 317 -18.05 2.34 33.48
N SER A 318 -18.84 1.84 32.53
CA SER A 318 -18.51 0.61 31.79
C SER A 318 -17.42 0.85 30.76
N THR A 319 -16.60 -0.16 30.51
CA THR A 319 -15.51 -0.08 29.53
C THR A 319 -15.86 -0.73 28.20
N VAL A 320 -15.21 -0.31 27.10
CA VAL A 320 -15.42 -0.85 25.77
C VAL A 320 -14.12 -1.34 25.15
N GLY A 321 -14.11 -2.58 24.62
CA GLY A 321 -13.05 -3.17 23.83
C GLY A 321 -11.92 -3.77 24.66
N TYR A 322 -10.92 -4.30 23.96
CA TYR A 322 -9.77 -4.95 24.56
C TYR A 322 -8.93 -4.02 25.44
N GLY A 323 -8.59 -4.52 26.62
CA GLY A 323 -7.74 -3.81 27.60
C GLY A 323 -8.47 -2.69 28.32
N ALA A 324 -9.82 -2.61 28.21
CA ALA A 324 -10.65 -1.63 28.93
C ALA A 324 -10.09 -0.20 28.85
N THR A 325 -9.62 0.21 27.67
CA THR A 325 -8.89 1.48 27.47
C THR A 325 -9.79 2.69 27.28
N TRP A 326 -11.08 2.48 27.10
CA TRP A 326 -12.09 3.52 26.96
C TRP A 326 -13.23 3.25 27.94
N THR A 327 -13.62 4.26 28.69
CA THR A 327 -14.67 4.20 29.70
C THR A 327 -15.81 5.14 29.34
N ALA A 328 -17.05 4.66 29.39
CA ALA A 328 -18.25 5.47 29.19
C ALA A 328 -18.40 6.50 30.32
N LYS A 329 -18.32 7.79 30.00
CA LYS A 329 -18.45 8.90 30.95
C LYS A 329 -19.90 9.29 31.23
N ARG A 330 -20.83 8.66 30.57
CA ARG A 330 -22.30 8.79 30.68
C ARG A 330 -22.92 7.52 30.11
N VAL A 331 -24.23 7.35 30.34
CA VAL A 331 -24.97 6.32 29.58
C VAL A 331 -24.77 6.59 28.09
N SER A 332 -24.18 5.64 27.38
CA SER A 332 -23.78 5.78 25.99
C SER A 332 -24.47 4.78 25.09
N ARG A 333 -24.88 5.23 23.91
CA ARG A 333 -25.35 4.36 22.82
C ARG A 333 -24.19 4.08 21.87
N ILE A 334 -23.81 2.81 21.72
CA ILE A 334 -22.68 2.44 20.87
C ILE A 334 -23.13 1.53 19.73
N ALA A 335 -22.47 1.64 18.58
CA ALA A 335 -22.61 0.74 17.44
C ALA A 335 -21.39 -0.16 17.31
N ILE A 336 -21.60 -1.44 17.06
CA ILE A 336 -20.58 -2.41 16.70
C ILE A 336 -20.61 -2.61 15.18
N VAL A 337 -19.46 -2.47 14.54
CA VAL A 337 -19.31 -2.43 13.08
C VAL A 337 -18.40 -3.55 12.61
N SER A 338 -18.77 -4.19 11.48
CA SER A 338 -18.10 -5.38 10.93
C SER A 338 -16.87 -5.01 10.09
N ILE A 339 -15.82 -4.54 10.75
CA ILE A 339 -14.50 -4.29 10.18
C ILE A 339 -13.46 -4.19 11.29
N GLY A 340 -12.23 -4.65 11.02
CA GLY A 340 -11.14 -4.58 11.97
C GLY A 340 -9.77 -4.57 11.30
N TYR A 341 -8.72 -4.83 12.10
CA TYR A 341 -7.35 -4.75 11.57
C TYR A 341 -6.99 -5.90 10.61
N ALA A 342 -7.73 -7.01 10.62
CA ALA A 342 -7.56 -8.08 9.62
C ALA A 342 -8.04 -7.67 8.22
N ASP A 343 -8.87 -6.63 8.14
CA ASP A 343 -9.32 -6.02 6.89
C ASP A 343 -8.36 -4.91 6.41
N GLY A 344 -7.33 -4.58 7.21
CA GLY A 344 -6.42 -3.48 6.97
C GLY A 344 -6.80 -2.17 7.66
N TYR A 345 -7.91 -2.13 8.43
CA TYR A 345 -8.30 -0.96 9.20
C TYR A 345 -7.40 -0.80 10.43
N SER A 346 -6.61 0.27 10.47
CA SER A 346 -5.48 0.38 11.38
C SER A 346 -5.89 0.40 12.86
N ARG A 347 -5.27 -0.46 13.67
CA ARG A 347 -5.57 -0.62 15.10
C ARG A 347 -5.39 0.67 15.94
N PRO A 348 -4.38 1.54 15.68
CA PRO A 348 -4.23 2.82 16.39
C PRO A 348 -5.36 3.83 16.19
N ILE A 349 -6.28 3.65 15.26
CA ILE A 349 -7.40 4.57 14.99
C ILE A 349 -8.36 4.65 16.20
N GLY A 350 -8.51 3.58 16.97
CA GLY A 350 -9.40 3.57 18.14
C GLY A 350 -9.03 4.61 19.22
N SER A 351 -10.02 5.21 19.88
CA SER A 351 -9.85 6.13 21.00
C SER A 351 -9.61 5.40 22.32
N SER A 352 -9.02 6.09 23.28
CA SER A 352 -8.92 5.67 24.69
C SER A 352 -9.20 6.87 25.60
N ASP A 353 -9.29 6.65 26.93
CA ASP A 353 -9.45 7.73 27.90
C ASP A 353 -8.30 8.75 27.85
N ALA A 354 -7.10 8.28 27.45
CA ALA A 354 -5.90 9.12 27.33
C ALA A 354 -5.74 9.76 25.94
N ARG A 355 -6.50 9.31 24.92
CA ARG A 355 -6.27 9.78 23.54
C ARG A 355 -7.54 9.74 22.69
N ARG A 356 -7.87 10.86 22.08
CA ARG A 356 -8.86 10.90 20.99
C ARG A 356 -8.29 10.17 19.76
N GLY A 357 -9.08 9.25 19.21
CA GLY A 357 -8.79 8.53 17.98
C GLY A 357 -9.52 9.10 16.78
N GLY A 358 -9.81 8.21 15.80
CA GLY A 358 -10.54 8.53 14.60
C GLY A 358 -12.06 8.58 14.81
N GLU A 359 -12.72 8.92 13.72
CA GLU A 359 -14.16 9.05 13.63
C GLU A 359 -14.70 8.22 12.46
N ALA A 360 -15.99 7.95 12.47
CA ALA A 360 -16.76 7.38 11.39
C ALA A 360 -17.94 8.30 11.08
N VAL A 361 -18.51 8.22 9.88
CA VAL A 361 -19.74 8.94 9.54
C VAL A 361 -20.93 7.99 9.58
N VAL A 362 -21.92 8.32 10.40
CA VAL A 362 -23.17 7.60 10.54
C VAL A 362 -24.31 8.57 10.28
N GLN A 363 -25.14 8.29 9.29
CA GLN A 363 -26.26 9.17 8.90
C GLN A 363 -25.84 10.65 8.65
N GLY A 364 -24.66 10.85 8.06
CA GLY A 364 -24.10 12.17 7.75
C GLY A 364 -23.43 12.88 8.94
N ARG A 365 -23.38 12.28 10.13
CA ARG A 365 -22.75 12.83 11.33
C ARG A 365 -21.47 12.07 11.69
N ARG A 366 -20.41 12.80 12.04
CA ARG A 366 -19.19 12.22 12.58
C ARG A 366 -19.40 11.70 13.99
N CYS A 367 -18.98 10.45 14.22
CA CYS A 367 -19.12 9.71 15.47
C CYS A 367 -17.76 9.14 15.87
N PRO A 368 -17.29 9.28 17.12
CA PRO A 368 -15.98 8.79 17.55
C PRO A 368 -15.88 7.26 17.51
N ILE A 369 -14.76 6.74 17.01
CA ILE A 369 -14.40 5.33 17.16
C ILE A 369 -13.80 5.15 18.55
N ILE A 370 -14.42 4.30 19.39
CA ILE A 370 -14.12 4.13 20.81
C ILE A 370 -13.51 2.76 21.12
N GLY A 371 -12.63 2.72 22.10
CA GLY A 371 -11.88 1.53 22.45
C GLY A 371 -10.88 1.12 21.36
N ARG A 372 -10.24 -0.01 21.52
CA ARG A 372 -9.28 -0.54 20.54
C ARG A 372 -10.02 -1.19 19.38
N VAL A 373 -9.57 -0.94 18.14
CA VAL A 373 -10.03 -1.71 16.98
C VAL A 373 -9.59 -3.18 17.19
N SER A 374 -10.54 -4.09 17.05
CA SER A 374 -10.34 -5.55 17.15
C SER A 374 -9.96 -6.15 15.81
N MET A 375 -9.79 -7.47 15.73
CA MET A 375 -9.44 -8.17 14.49
C MET A 375 -10.49 -7.93 13.40
N ASP A 376 -11.77 -8.08 13.73
CA ASP A 376 -12.89 -8.06 12.79
C ASP A 376 -13.97 -7.04 13.14
N LEU A 377 -13.82 -6.29 14.25
CA LEU A 377 -14.85 -5.40 14.79
C LEU A 377 -14.24 -4.10 15.30
N LEU A 378 -15.04 -3.03 15.23
CA LEU A 378 -14.80 -1.79 15.94
C LEU A 378 -16.11 -1.28 16.59
N ALA A 379 -15.96 -0.38 17.57
CA ALA A 379 -17.08 0.25 18.25
C ALA A 379 -17.09 1.76 17.99
N ILE A 380 -18.28 2.35 17.84
CA ILE A 380 -18.50 3.78 17.57
C ILE A 380 -19.46 4.33 18.61
N ASP A 381 -19.17 5.48 19.18
CA ASP A 381 -20.12 6.21 20.03
C ASP A 381 -21.14 6.95 19.16
N ILE A 382 -22.37 6.49 19.21
CA ILE A 382 -23.51 7.04 18.47
C ILE A 382 -24.53 7.73 19.40
N THR A 383 -24.15 8.09 20.62
CA THR A 383 -25.02 8.68 21.65
C THR A 383 -25.69 9.95 21.15
N GLU A 384 -24.97 10.76 20.37
CA GLU A 384 -25.45 12.05 19.86
C GLU A 384 -26.35 11.94 18.60
N LEU A 385 -26.56 10.73 18.06
CA LEU A 385 -27.48 10.56 16.94
C LEU A 385 -28.91 10.66 17.41
N THR A 386 -29.70 11.49 16.74
CA THR A 386 -31.11 11.72 17.04
C THR A 386 -32.02 10.74 16.33
N LYS A 387 -31.58 10.13 15.21
CA LYS A 387 -32.33 9.14 14.46
C LYS A 387 -31.97 7.74 14.94
N ASP A 388 -32.91 6.83 14.78
CA ASP A 388 -32.68 5.42 15.05
C ASP A 388 -31.68 4.81 14.05
N VAL A 389 -30.90 3.87 14.55
CA VAL A 389 -29.98 3.06 13.78
C VAL A 389 -30.32 1.60 13.97
N HIS A 390 -30.14 0.82 12.89
CA HIS A 390 -30.52 -0.57 12.85
C HIS A 390 -29.35 -1.47 12.42
N ARG A 391 -29.43 -2.73 12.76
CA ARG A 391 -28.55 -3.74 12.19
C ARG A 391 -28.62 -3.68 10.66
N GLY A 392 -27.47 -3.68 10.00
CA GLY A 392 -27.35 -3.58 8.55
C GLY A 392 -27.15 -2.17 8.01
N ASP A 393 -27.35 -1.12 8.83
CA ASP A 393 -27.05 0.25 8.42
C ASP A 393 -25.58 0.41 8.07
N TRP A 394 -25.32 1.31 7.11
CA TRP A 394 -23.96 1.60 6.67
C TRP A 394 -23.28 2.66 7.51
N VAL A 395 -22.00 2.44 7.77
CA VAL A 395 -21.09 3.35 8.44
C VAL A 395 -19.96 3.68 7.46
N THR A 396 -19.75 4.95 7.13
CA THR A 396 -18.63 5.38 6.29
C THR A 396 -17.38 5.57 7.17
N LEU A 397 -16.29 4.92 6.77
CA LEU A 397 -15.00 4.90 7.48
C LEU A 397 -13.91 5.62 6.71
N LEU A 398 -14.04 5.71 5.39
CA LEU A 398 -13.19 6.47 4.47
C LEU A 398 -14.06 6.93 3.30
N GLY A 399 -13.83 8.11 2.76
CA GLY A 399 -14.59 8.69 1.66
C GLY A 399 -15.32 9.94 2.04
N GLU A 400 -16.65 9.99 1.88
CA GLU A 400 -17.43 11.18 2.21
C GLU A 400 -17.27 11.57 3.69
N GLY A 401 -16.76 12.80 3.91
CA GLY A 401 -16.54 13.37 5.25
C GLY A 401 -15.28 12.88 5.96
N ILE A 402 -14.55 11.88 5.45
CA ILE A 402 -13.29 11.37 6.04
C ILE A 402 -12.29 11.11 4.92
N GLY A 403 -11.27 11.98 4.80
CA GLY A 403 -10.21 11.84 3.82
C GLY A 403 -9.14 10.82 4.24
N VAL A 404 -8.43 10.27 3.25
CA VAL A 404 -7.35 9.31 3.48
C VAL A 404 -6.20 9.91 4.30
N ASP A 405 -5.92 11.19 4.12
CA ASP A 405 -4.86 11.91 4.84
C ASP A 405 -5.23 12.08 6.32
N GLU A 406 -6.49 12.37 6.62
CA GLU A 406 -7.01 12.47 7.98
C GLU A 406 -6.95 11.10 8.68
N MET A 407 -7.38 10.04 7.98
CA MET A 407 -7.30 8.66 8.46
C MET A 407 -5.85 8.24 8.75
N ALA A 408 -4.90 8.62 7.89
CA ALA A 408 -3.48 8.37 8.10
C ALA A 408 -2.96 9.03 9.38
N GLY A 409 -3.39 10.27 9.65
CA GLY A 409 -3.08 10.97 10.90
C GLY A 409 -3.57 10.23 12.14
N TRP A 410 -4.80 9.74 12.15
CA TRP A 410 -5.35 8.92 13.25
C TRP A 410 -4.63 7.59 13.40
N ALA A 411 -4.27 6.97 12.28
CA ALA A 411 -3.52 5.71 12.23
C ALA A 411 -2.04 5.87 12.60
N ARG A 412 -1.53 7.11 12.69
CA ARG A 412 -0.12 7.46 12.93
C ARG A 412 0.81 6.88 11.87
N THR A 413 0.40 7.00 10.63
CA THR A 413 1.11 6.53 9.46
C THR A 413 0.92 7.51 8.29
N ILE A 414 1.26 7.10 7.08
CA ILE A 414 1.11 7.88 5.86
C ILE A 414 -0.06 7.36 5.02
N ASN A 415 -0.60 8.20 4.16
CA ASN A 415 -1.71 7.88 3.27
C ASN A 415 -1.43 6.68 2.34
N TYR A 416 -0.17 6.47 1.94
CA TYR A 416 0.29 5.28 1.20
C TYR A 416 0.00 3.98 1.95
N ASP A 417 0.33 3.95 3.25
CA ASP A 417 0.16 2.77 4.10
C ASP A 417 -1.33 2.47 4.33
N VAL A 418 -2.16 3.51 4.48
CA VAL A 418 -3.62 3.35 4.62
C VAL A 418 -4.20 2.62 3.41
N LEU A 419 -3.90 3.08 2.20
CA LEU A 419 -4.46 2.49 0.98
C LEU A 419 -3.92 1.08 0.70
N THR A 420 -2.59 0.90 0.80
CA THR A 420 -1.95 -0.39 0.48
C THR A 420 -2.25 -1.50 1.49
N ARG A 421 -2.75 -1.17 2.68
CA ARG A 421 -3.18 -2.13 3.70
C ARG A 421 -4.60 -2.64 3.50
N LEU A 422 -5.43 -1.99 2.68
CA LEU A 422 -6.80 -2.44 2.43
C LEU A 422 -6.77 -3.86 1.84
N GLY A 423 -7.27 -4.82 2.65
CA GLY A 423 -7.17 -6.25 2.37
C GLY A 423 -8.14 -6.73 1.30
N HIS A 424 -8.28 -8.05 1.18
CA HIS A 424 -9.14 -8.69 0.18
C HIS A 424 -10.51 -9.12 0.73
N ARG A 425 -10.81 -8.83 2.00
CA ARG A 425 -12.06 -9.25 2.69
C ARG A 425 -13.23 -8.28 2.45
N PHE A 426 -13.18 -7.45 1.40
CA PHE A 426 -14.21 -6.50 1.01
C PHE A 426 -14.99 -6.97 -0.22
N HIS A 427 -16.26 -6.61 -0.30
CA HIS A 427 -16.92 -6.50 -1.58
C HIS A 427 -16.37 -5.28 -2.32
N ARG A 428 -15.63 -5.50 -3.41
CA ARG A 428 -14.99 -4.43 -4.18
C ARG A 428 -15.86 -4.02 -5.36
N VAL A 429 -16.07 -2.73 -5.51
CA VAL A 429 -16.86 -2.14 -6.58
C VAL A 429 -16.04 -1.07 -7.29
N TRP A 430 -15.81 -1.24 -8.58
CA TRP A 430 -15.16 -0.24 -9.42
C TRP A 430 -16.24 0.55 -10.19
N LYS A 431 -16.28 1.88 -9.97
CA LYS A 431 -17.16 2.82 -10.67
C LYS A 431 -16.42 3.44 -11.86
N HIS A 432 -17.04 3.43 -13.04
CA HIS A 432 -16.52 3.95 -14.29
C HIS A 432 -17.35 5.14 -14.78
#